data_c9bf5303365881762dcb13cd30dcb431
#
_entry.id   c9bf5303365881762dcb13cd30dcb431
#
_cell.length_a   1.000
_cell.length_b   1.000
_cell.length_c   1.000
_cell.angle_alpha   90.00
_cell.angle_beta   90.00
_cell.angle_gamma   90.00
#
_symmetry.space_group_name_H-M   'P 1'
#
loop_
_entity.id
_entity.type
_entity.pdbx_description
1 polymer ?
#
loop_
_entity_poly.entity_id
_entity_poly.type
_entity_poly.pdbx_seq_one_letter_code
_entity_poly.pdbx_strand_id
1 'polypeptide(L)'
;DLNYAKAAMYSLFGDEDNRIVAPAIQKLREQGVDAHGPEGADTMLARDGFDAYVAMYHDQGHIPVKLLAGRKASALSIGADTLFSSVGHGAAFDIAGKNCADPEAVIRAIKLVGGAK
;
A
#
# COMPACT_ATOMS: atom_id res chain seq x y z
N ASP A 1 11.96 -13.96 -28.11
CA ASP A 1 12.69 -13.35 -27.01
C ASP A 1 11.69 -12.78 -26.00
N LEU A 2 11.65 -13.37 -24.82
CA LEU A 2 10.72 -12.97 -23.74
C LEU A 2 10.87 -11.49 -23.33
N ASN A 3 12.05 -10.92 -23.49
CA ASN A 3 12.31 -9.52 -23.20
C ASN A 3 11.70 -8.58 -24.25
N TYR A 4 11.62 -9.02 -25.49
CA TYR A 4 11.00 -8.23 -26.55
C TYR A 4 9.47 -8.24 -26.44
N ALA A 5 8.89 -9.40 -26.10
CA ALA A 5 7.46 -9.51 -25.84
C ALA A 5 7.02 -8.70 -24.61
N LYS A 6 7.83 -8.68 -23.53
CA LYS A 6 7.61 -7.79 -22.39
C LYS A 6 7.63 -6.32 -22.78
N ALA A 7 8.65 -5.87 -23.49
CA ALA A 7 8.77 -4.48 -23.94
C ALA A 7 7.59 -4.06 -24.84
N ALA A 8 7.16 -4.93 -25.77
CA ALA A 8 6.01 -4.66 -26.63
C ALA A 8 4.68 -4.62 -25.86
N MET A 9 4.52 -5.45 -24.83
CA MET A 9 3.33 -5.47 -24.00
C MET A 9 3.24 -4.23 -23.11
N TYR A 10 4.34 -3.75 -22.56
CA TYR A 10 4.37 -2.51 -21.78
C TYR A 10 4.04 -1.27 -22.63
N SER A 11 4.49 -1.21 -23.88
CA SER A 11 4.15 -0.10 -24.78
C SER A 11 2.68 -0.06 -25.22
N LEU A 12 1.95 -1.18 -25.08
CA LEU A 12 0.52 -1.27 -25.38
C LEU A 12 -0.37 -0.79 -24.23
N PHE A 13 0.11 -0.88 -22.97
CA PHE A 13 -0.64 -0.58 -21.76
C PHE A 13 -0.09 0.61 -20.96
N GLY A 14 0.85 1.35 -21.51
CA GLY A 14 1.51 2.48 -20.88
C GLY A 14 3.01 2.26 -20.69
N ASP A 15 3.73 3.33 -20.44
CA ASP A 15 5.19 3.34 -20.25
C ASP A 15 5.61 3.87 -18.86
N GLU A 16 4.64 4.07 -17.97
CA GLU A 16 4.85 4.70 -16.67
C GLU A 16 5.87 3.95 -15.82
N ASP A 17 5.90 2.62 -15.89
CA ASP A 17 6.88 1.81 -15.18
C ASP A 17 8.32 2.17 -15.57
N ASN A 18 8.56 2.34 -16.88
CA ASN A 18 9.89 2.69 -17.36
C ASN A 18 10.21 4.18 -17.22
N ARG A 19 9.22 5.04 -17.42
CA ARG A 19 9.40 6.49 -17.47
C ARG A 19 9.38 7.14 -16.09
N ILE A 20 8.63 6.58 -15.16
CA ILE A 20 8.41 7.16 -13.83
C ILE A 20 8.92 6.26 -12.71
N VAL A 21 8.46 5.00 -12.65
CA VAL A 21 8.72 4.12 -11.50
C VAL A 21 10.17 3.65 -11.46
N ALA A 22 10.72 3.16 -12.57
CA ALA A 22 12.10 2.70 -12.60
C ALA A 22 13.13 3.80 -12.27
N PRO A 23 13.02 5.03 -12.81
CA PRO A 23 13.87 6.14 -12.38
C PRO A 23 13.72 6.52 -10.91
N ALA A 24 12.51 6.43 -10.34
CA ALA A 24 12.29 6.68 -8.93
C ALA A 24 12.99 5.63 -8.04
N ILE A 25 12.89 4.35 -8.40
CA ILE A 25 13.61 3.26 -7.75
C ILE A 25 15.13 3.48 -7.81
N GLN A 26 15.65 3.89 -8.96
CA GLN A 26 17.06 4.18 -9.12
C GLN A 26 17.54 5.28 -8.14
N LYS A 27 16.76 6.36 -8.02
CA LYS A 27 17.06 7.44 -7.05
C LYS A 27 17.03 6.97 -5.60
N LEU A 28 16.11 6.07 -5.24
CA LEU A 28 16.06 5.48 -3.90
C LEU A 28 17.33 4.65 -3.62
N ARG A 29 17.77 3.84 -4.59
CA ARG A 29 19.02 3.07 -4.48
C ARG A 29 20.25 3.96 -4.30
N GLU A 30 20.31 5.08 -5.02
CA GLU A 30 21.39 6.08 -4.87
C GLU A 30 21.40 6.73 -3.48
N GLN A 31 20.25 6.75 -2.79
CA GLN A 31 20.11 7.20 -1.40
C GLN A 31 20.34 6.09 -0.37
N GLY A 32 20.72 4.89 -0.80
CA GLY A 32 21.02 3.77 0.09
C GLY A 32 19.80 2.94 0.51
N VAL A 33 18.63 3.15 -0.13
CA VAL A 33 17.45 2.30 0.10
C VAL A 33 17.56 1.05 -0.77
N ASP A 34 17.39 -0.13 -0.17
CA ASP A 34 17.31 -1.40 -0.91
C ASP A 34 15.92 -1.53 -1.56
N ALA A 35 15.73 -0.88 -2.69
CA ALA A 35 14.46 -0.80 -3.41
C ALA A 35 14.45 -1.77 -4.60
N HIS A 36 13.35 -2.51 -4.77
CA HIS A 36 13.13 -3.48 -5.83
C HIS A 36 11.94 -3.10 -6.71
N GLY A 37 11.95 -3.53 -7.97
CA GLY A 37 10.88 -3.30 -8.93
C GLY A 37 11.37 -2.51 -10.17
N PRO A 38 10.44 -1.99 -11.01
CA PRO A 38 8.99 -2.21 -10.95
C PRO A 38 8.62 -3.67 -11.24
N GLU A 39 7.54 -4.13 -10.64
CA GLU A 39 7.06 -5.51 -10.79
C GLU A 39 5.52 -5.52 -10.67
N GLY A 40 4.85 -6.50 -11.29
CA GLY A 40 3.40 -6.64 -11.16
C GLY A 40 2.99 -6.89 -9.70
N ALA A 41 1.90 -6.26 -9.26
CA ALA A 41 1.45 -6.34 -7.88
C ALA A 41 1.14 -7.78 -7.43
N ASP A 42 0.62 -8.61 -8.31
CA ASP A 42 0.36 -10.03 -8.10
C ASP A 42 1.63 -10.84 -7.82
N THR A 43 2.70 -10.52 -8.49
CA THR A 43 4.01 -11.18 -8.30
C THR A 43 4.74 -10.62 -7.09
N MET A 44 4.78 -9.30 -6.94
CA MET A 44 5.51 -8.62 -5.88
C MET A 44 4.95 -8.97 -4.50
N LEU A 45 3.63 -8.98 -4.34
CA LEU A 45 2.97 -9.26 -3.06
C LEU A 45 3.04 -10.74 -2.64
N ALA A 46 3.40 -11.63 -3.55
CA ALA A 46 3.67 -13.04 -3.24
C ALA A 46 5.10 -13.30 -2.74
N ARG A 47 5.96 -12.29 -2.75
CA ARG A 47 7.35 -12.40 -2.30
C ARG A 47 7.49 -11.93 -0.86
N ASP A 48 8.22 -12.69 -0.06
CA ASP A 48 8.57 -12.37 1.31
C ASP A 48 9.89 -11.57 1.39
N GLY A 49 10.16 -11.00 2.57
CA GLY A 49 11.43 -10.39 2.89
C GLY A 49 11.55 -8.90 2.63
N PHE A 50 10.44 -8.22 2.37
CA PHE A 50 10.39 -6.77 2.27
C PHE A 50 9.77 -6.14 3.52
N ASP A 51 10.34 -5.03 3.98
CA ASP A 51 9.80 -4.24 5.09
C ASP A 51 8.55 -3.45 4.68
N ALA A 52 8.44 -3.08 3.40
CA ALA A 52 7.32 -2.30 2.86
C ALA A 52 7.08 -2.58 1.37
N TYR A 53 5.84 -2.43 0.95
CA TYR A 53 5.42 -2.50 -0.45
C TYR A 53 4.81 -1.15 -0.86
N VAL A 54 5.28 -0.61 -1.99
CA VAL A 54 4.77 0.65 -2.55
C VAL A 54 3.87 0.34 -3.72
N ALA A 55 2.58 0.60 -3.57
CA ALA A 55 1.57 0.41 -4.62
C ALA A 55 1.28 1.75 -5.32
N MET A 56 1.17 1.72 -6.64
CA MET A 56 0.90 2.91 -7.45
C MET A 56 -0.59 3.26 -7.48
N TYR A 57 -1.46 2.27 -7.35
CA TYR A 57 -2.90 2.44 -7.39
C TYR A 57 -3.55 1.92 -6.12
N HIS A 58 -4.64 2.58 -5.72
CA HIS A 58 -5.44 2.25 -4.54
C HIS A 58 -5.73 0.73 -4.42
N ASP A 59 -6.24 0.11 -5.46
CA ASP A 59 -6.68 -1.29 -5.39
C ASP A 59 -5.50 -2.27 -5.28
N GLN A 60 -4.35 -1.95 -5.83
CA GLN A 60 -3.14 -2.76 -5.69
C GLN A 60 -2.70 -2.91 -4.22
N GLY A 61 -2.91 -1.89 -3.40
CA GLY A 61 -2.59 -1.92 -1.98
C GLY A 61 -3.79 -2.33 -1.10
N HIS A 62 -4.96 -1.76 -1.34
CA HIS A 62 -6.11 -1.95 -0.46
C HIS A 62 -6.74 -3.34 -0.52
N ILE A 63 -6.74 -4.00 -1.68
CA ILE A 63 -7.25 -5.37 -1.80
C ILE A 63 -6.44 -6.34 -0.93
N PRO A 64 -5.11 -6.46 -1.09
CA PRO A 64 -4.32 -7.36 -0.25
C PRO A 64 -4.36 -7.00 1.23
N VAL A 65 -4.31 -5.72 1.59
CA VAL A 65 -4.42 -5.30 2.99
C VAL A 65 -5.74 -5.75 3.61
N LYS A 66 -6.86 -5.60 2.91
CA LYS A 66 -8.17 -6.05 3.41
C LYS A 66 -8.30 -7.57 3.47
N LEU A 67 -7.67 -8.28 2.55
CA LEU A 67 -7.66 -9.76 2.58
C LEU A 67 -6.81 -10.31 3.73
N LEU A 68 -5.65 -9.71 4.00
CA LEU A 68 -4.71 -10.17 5.02
C LEU A 68 -5.07 -9.68 6.43
N ALA A 69 -5.38 -8.42 6.58
CA ALA A 69 -5.63 -7.80 7.88
C ALA A 69 -7.12 -7.63 8.22
N GLY A 70 -8.01 -7.78 7.25
CA GLY A 70 -9.44 -7.65 7.43
C GLY A 70 -9.81 -6.28 8.02
N ARG A 71 -10.63 -6.29 9.07
CA ARG A 71 -11.08 -5.07 9.78
C ARG A 71 -10.03 -4.44 10.69
N LYS A 72 -8.88 -5.10 10.91
CA LYS A 72 -7.83 -4.65 11.83
C LYS A 72 -6.83 -3.68 11.19
N ALA A 73 -6.93 -3.44 9.88
CA ALA A 73 -6.06 -2.51 9.18
C ALA A 73 -6.33 -1.07 9.65
N SER A 74 -5.26 -0.34 9.90
CA SER A 74 -5.24 1.11 10.08
C SER A 74 -4.44 1.76 8.95
N ALA A 75 -4.81 2.99 8.60
CA ALA A 75 -4.12 3.77 7.60
C ALA A 75 -3.53 5.02 8.24
N LEU A 76 -2.35 5.41 7.78
CA LEU A 76 -1.66 6.61 8.20
C LEU A 76 -1.31 7.43 6.96
N SER A 77 -1.77 8.66 6.89
CA SER A 77 -1.37 9.61 5.85
C SER A 77 -0.17 10.41 6.33
N ILE A 78 0.90 10.35 5.55
CA ILE A 78 2.18 11.01 5.83
C ILE A 78 2.52 12.00 4.72
N GLY A 79 3.40 12.96 5.02
CA GLY A 79 3.87 13.94 4.03
C GLY A 79 3.14 15.29 4.09
N ALA A 80 2.31 15.52 5.11
CA ALA A 80 1.72 16.82 5.44
C ALA A 80 2.15 17.24 6.85
N ASP A 81 1.93 18.52 7.19
CA ASP A 81 2.27 19.07 8.53
C ASP A 81 1.41 18.46 9.65
N THR A 82 0.28 17.89 9.29
CA THR A 82 -0.62 17.21 10.21
C THR A 82 -0.63 15.71 9.92
N LEU A 83 -0.41 14.92 10.96
CA LEU A 83 -0.52 13.46 10.90
C LEU A 83 -1.99 13.06 10.91
N PHE A 84 -2.42 12.35 9.87
CA PHE A 84 -3.80 11.88 9.74
C PHE A 84 -3.82 10.35 9.76
N SER A 85 -4.73 9.78 10.55
CA SER A 85 -4.95 8.34 10.59
C SER A 85 -6.41 8.00 10.34
N SER A 86 -6.62 6.86 9.71
CA SER A 86 -7.94 6.31 9.40
C SER A 86 -7.93 4.79 9.63
N VAL A 87 -9.08 4.17 9.41
CA VAL A 87 -9.28 2.73 9.59
C VAL A 87 -9.72 2.07 8.29
N GLY A 88 -9.46 0.77 8.17
CA GLY A 88 -9.78 0.01 6.96
C GLY A 88 -11.27 -0.35 6.79
N HIS A 89 -12.12 -0.07 7.77
CA HIS A 89 -13.56 -0.36 7.69
C HIS A 89 -14.38 0.87 7.30
N GLY A 90 -15.60 0.64 6.76
CA GLY A 90 -16.56 1.69 6.43
C GLY A 90 -17.39 2.16 7.62
N ALA A 91 -18.40 2.98 7.35
CA ALA A 91 -19.28 3.61 8.35
C ALA A 91 -20.19 2.63 9.09
N ALA A 92 -20.38 1.41 8.59
CA ALA A 92 -21.14 0.33 9.22
C ALA A 92 -22.52 0.77 9.74
N PHE A 93 -23.31 1.41 8.87
CA PHE A 93 -24.64 1.93 9.20
C PHE A 93 -25.60 0.85 9.69
N ASP A 94 -25.42 -0.38 9.26
CA ASP A 94 -26.18 -1.56 9.63
C ASP A 94 -26.12 -1.89 11.13
N ILE A 95 -25.06 -1.50 11.82
CA ILE A 95 -24.84 -1.70 13.25
C ILE A 95 -24.83 -0.42 14.07
N ALA A 96 -25.15 0.72 13.45
CA ALA A 96 -25.21 2.00 14.14
C ALA A 96 -26.26 1.96 15.28
N GLY A 97 -25.88 2.44 16.48
CA GLY A 97 -26.74 2.44 17.66
C GLY A 97 -26.90 1.08 18.38
N LYS A 98 -26.33 -0.01 17.85
CA LYS A 98 -26.47 -1.37 18.43
C LYS A 98 -25.40 -1.73 19.46
N ASN A 99 -24.43 -0.84 19.71
CA ASN A 99 -23.33 -1.04 20.65
C ASN A 99 -22.56 -2.37 20.43
N CYS A 100 -22.36 -2.76 19.18
CA CYS A 100 -21.66 -4.00 18.80
C CYS A 100 -20.49 -3.78 17.83
N ALA A 101 -20.09 -2.51 17.61
CA ALA A 101 -18.94 -2.18 16.78
C ALA A 101 -17.62 -2.63 17.46
N ASP A 102 -16.71 -3.20 16.67
CA ASP A 102 -15.35 -3.52 17.14
C ASP A 102 -14.49 -2.25 17.11
N PRO A 103 -13.99 -1.75 18.25
CA PRO A 103 -13.21 -0.53 18.31
C PRO A 103 -11.71 -0.74 18.03
N GLU A 104 -11.25 -1.98 17.82
CA GLU A 104 -9.82 -2.31 17.78
C GLU A 104 -9.04 -1.51 16.76
N ALA A 105 -9.55 -1.37 15.54
CA ALA A 105 -8.87 -0.62 14.48
C ALA A 105 -8.71 0.87 14.82
N VAL A 106 -9.73 1.47 15.44
CA VAL A 106 -9.69 2.87 15.90
C VAL A 106 -8.69 3.05 17.05
N ILE A 107 -8.68 2.12 18.02
CA ILE A 107 -7.73 2.14 19.14
C ILE A 107 -6.29 2.04 18.61
N ARG A 108 -6.03 1.16 17.66
CA ARG A 108 -4.70 1.05 17.01
C ARG A 108 -4.31 2.32 16.28
N ALA A 109 -5.22 2.90 15.51
CA ALA A 109 -4.98 4.15 14.81
C ALA A 109 -4.62 5.29 15.78
N ILE A 110 -5.36 5.43 16.89
CA ILE A 110 -5.08 6.43 17.92
C ILE A 110 -3.71 6.19 18.56
N LYS A 111 -3.37 4.95 18.91
CA LYS A 111 -2.06 4.62 19.49
C LYS A 111 -0.93 4.94 18.51
N LEU A 112 -1.10 4.62 17.24
CA LEU A 112 -0.10 4.88 16.20
C LEU A 112 0.17 6.38 16.05
N VAL A 113 -0.87 7.20 15.98
CA VAL A 113 -0.76 8.66 15.88
C VAL A 113 -0.25 9.29 17.17
N GLY A 114 -0.70 8.78 18.32
CA GLY A 114 -0.31 9.28 19.64
C GLY A 114 1.08 8.84 20.11
N GLY A 115 1.79 8.03 19.34
CA GLY A 115 3.12 7.53 19.71
C GLY A 115 3.12 6.56 20.89
N ALA A 116 1.97 6.01 21.26
CA ALA A 116 1.88 5.01 22.33
C ALA A 116 2.41 3.66 21.82
N LYS A 117 3.39 3.11 22.54
CA LYS A 117 3.94 1.78 22.30
C LYS A 117 3.02 0.67 22.80
#